data_d765841dd015fe17004be49bf890f54d
#
_entry.id   d765841dd015fe17004be49bf890f54d
#
_cell.length_a   1.000
_cell.length_b   1.000
_cell.length_c   1.000
_cell.angle_alpha   90.00
_cell.angle_beta   90.00
_cell.angle_gamma   90.00
#
_symmetry.space_group_name_H-M   'P 1'
#
loop_
_entity.id
_entity.type
_entity.pdbx_description
1 polymer ?
#
loop_
_entity_poly.entity_id
_entity_poly.type
_entity_poly.pdbx_seq_one_letter_code
_entity_poly.pdbx_strand_id
1 'polypeptide(L)'
;MRGSKVSALEGGIRVPAVIWWKGKIENSKSEQFFFVQDLLPTLLTAADIEVDNAKFDGRDKWKNLITNEITPPINALVGARVISDERALFDGEWKLYSAKPQLIPVSPSYSLFNIIEDPFETNDLSENEPEIFESMKKILTSLPEKDVVGDMNPAHSYLHGDDRQGGTELGSPWLEGDYELN
;
A
#
# COMPACT_ATOMS: atom_id res chain seq x y z
N MET A 1 -7.75 -14.91 -3.79
CA MET A 1 -6.94 -14.19 -2.79
C MET A 1 -7.81 -13.94 -1.58
N ARG A 2 -7.24 -14.01 -0.41
CA ARG A 2 -7.94 -13.78 0.88
C ARG A 2 -8.24 -12.29 1.06
N GLY A 3 -9.31 -11.96 1.79
CA GLY A 3 -9.74 -10.57 2.01
C GLY A 3 -10.58 -9.99 0.88
N SER A 4 -11.02 -8.76 1.07
CA SER A 4 -11.83 -8.00 0.12
C SER A 4 -11.58 -6.51 0.32
N LYS A 5 -12.28 -5.63 -0.40
CA LYS A 5 -12.24 -4.18 -0.18
C LYS A 5 -12.21 -3.86 1.31
N VAL A 6 -11.38 -2.93 1.72
CA VAL A 6 -11.12 -2.44 3.08
C VAL A 6 -10.33 -3.40 3.98
N SER A 7 -9.63 -4.36 3.41
CA SER A 7 -8.69 -5.23 4.11
C SER A 7 -7.27 -5.03 3.59
N ALA A 8 -6.27 -5.18 4.46
CA ALA A 8 -4.85 -5.18 4.10
C ALA A 8 -4.34 -6.56 3.62
N LEU A 9 -5.22 -7.56 3.51
CA LEU A 9 -4.94 -8.84 2.87
C LEU A 9 -4.88 -8.70 1.35
N GLU A 10 -4.23 -9.63 0.64
CA GLU A 10 -3.97 -9.55 -0.81
C GLU A 10 -5.23 -9.30 -1.65
N GLY A 11 -6.36 -9.91 -1.30
CA GLY A 11 -7.63 -9.70 -1.99
C GLY A 11 -8.25 -8.31 -1.79
N GLY A 12 -7.76 -7.55 -0.80
CA GLY A 12 -8.21 -6.18 -0.54
C GLY A 12 -7.33 -5.10 -1.15
N ILE A 13 -6.06 -5.41 -1.42
CA ILE A 13 -5.06 -4.42 -1.84
C ILE A 13 -4.49 -4.69 -3.23
N ARG A 14 -4.47 -5.94 -3.69
CA ARG A 14 -3.88 -6.31 -4.97
C ARG A 14 -4.88 -6.08 -6.11
N VAL A 15 -4.47 -5.30 -7.08
CA VAL A 15 -5.27 -4.98 -8.28
C VAL A 15 -4.46 -5.26 -9.54
N PRO A 16 -5.10 -5.66 -10.66
CA PRO A 16 -4.42 -5.74 -11.94
C PRO A 16 -4.03 -4.34 -12.41
N ALA A 17 -2.83 -4.23 -12.97
CA ALA A 17 -2.34 -3.01 -13.60
C ALA A 17 -1.83 -3.30 -15.01
N VAL A 18 -2.03 -2.36 -15.92
CA VAL A 18 -1.53 -2.43 -17.29
C VAL A 18 -0.86 -1.11 -17.62
N ILE A 19 0.37 -1.22 -18.11
CA ILE A 19 1.14 -0.07 -18.60
C ILE A 19 1.47 -0.35 -20.06
N TRP A 20 1.18 0.62 -20.92
CA TRP A 20 1.50 0.52 -22.33
C TRP A 20 2.22 1.77 -22.82
N TRP A 21 3.36 1.56 -23.49
CA TRP A 21 4.08 2.62 -24.17
C TRP A 21 4.82 2.06 -25.40
N LYS A 22 4.26 2.37 -26.56
CA LYS A 22 4.77 1.85 -27.84
C LYS A 22 6.24 2.23 -28.05
N GLY A 23 7.09 1.21 -28.27
CA GLY A 23 8.52 1.39 -28.55
C GLY A 23 9.37 1.66 -27.30
N LYS A 24 8.79 1.70 -26.11
CA LYS A 24 9.53 1.88 -24.84
C LYS A 24 9.37 0.70 -23.90
N ILE A 25 8.18 0.12 -23.81
CA ILE A 25 7.91 -1.04 -22.96
C ILE A 25 7.57 -2.22 -23.87
N GLU A 26 8.30 -3.31 -23.69
CA GLU A 26 8.04 -4.55 -24.41
C GLU A 26 6.79 -5.26 -23.86
N ASN A 27 6.12 -6.03 -24.74
CA ASN A 27 4.98 -6.82 -24.31
C ASN A 27 5.43 -7.97 -23.40
N SER A 28 5.18 -7.83 -22.12
CA SER A 28 5.56 -8.80 -21.09
C SER A 28 4.54 -8.85 -19.96
N LYS A 29 4.63 -9.88 -19.13
CA LYS A 29 3.95 -9.95 -17.84
C LYS A 29 5.02 -9.76 -16.75
N SER A 30 4.79 -8.84 -15.83
CA SER A 30 5.68 -8.59 -14.72
C SER A 30 5.02 -8.98 -13.40
N GLU A 31 5.78 -9.62 -12.52
CA GLU A 31 5.43 -9.88 -11.13
C GLU A 31 6.06 -8.84 -10.18
N GLN A 32 6.42 -7.67 -10.71
CA GLN A 32 6.99 -6.58 -9.94
C GLN A 32 5.98 -6.06 -8.91
N PHE A 33 6.42 -5.95 -7.67
CA PHE A 33 5.68 -5.21 -6.65
C PHE A 33 5.66 -3.73 -7.00
N PHE A 34 4.46 -3.19 -7.19
CA PHE A 34 4.23 -1.81 -7.57
C PHE A 34 3.13 -1.22 -6.70
N PHE A 35 3.49 -0.30 -5.83
CA PHE A 35 2.56 0.40 -4.96
C PHE A 35 2.09 1.69 -5.63
N VAL A 36 0.93 2.19 -5.24
CA VAL A 36 0.38 3.43 -5.83
C VAL A 36 1.31 4.63 -5.65
N GLN A 37 2.02 4.71 -4.53
CA GLN A 37 3.02 5.75 -4.27
C GLN A 37 4.24 5.68 -5.22
N ASP A 38 4.53 4.51 -5.81
CA ASP A 38 5.63 4.35 -6.78
C ASP A 38 5.31 5.00 -8.13
N LEU A 39 4.03 5.30 -8.38
CA LEU A 39 3.57 5.77 -9.68
C LEU A 39 4.20 7.12 -10.04
N LEU A 40 4.17 8.10 -9.12
CA LEU A 40 4.67 9.43 -9.41
C LEU A 40 6.18 9.47 -9.68
N PRO A 41 7.08 8.94 -8.82
CA PRO A 41 8.51 8.94 -9.13
C PRO A 41 8.83 8.14 -10.41
N THR A 42 8.12 7.04 -10.67
CA THR A 42 8.30 6.25 -11.90
C THR A 42 7.92 7.03 -13.16
N LEU A 43 6.80 7.77 -13.14
CA LEU A 43 6.37 8.57 -14.28
C LEU A 43 7.29 9.77 -14.53
N LEU A 44 7.82 10.39 -13.48
CA LEU A 44 8.79 11.48 -13.62
C LEU A 44 10.08 10.98 -14.31
N THR A 45 10.64 9.85 -13.86
CA THR A 45 11.80 9.24 -14.52
C THR A 45 11.49 8.83 -15.97
N ALA A 46 10.31 8.27 -16.22
CA ALA A 46 9.87 7.95 -17.58
C ALA A 46 9.79 9.16 -18.50
N ALA A 47 9.56 10.34 -17.96
CA ALA A 47 9.53 11.63 -18.66
C ALA A 47 10.91 12.33 -18.71
N ASP A 48 11.98 11.66 -18.35
CA ASP A 48 13.35 12.20 -18.25
C ASP A 48 13.47 13.37 -17.24
N ILE A 49 12.63 13.38 -16.20
CA ILE A 49 12.68 14.35 -15.11
C ILE A 49 13.46 13.73 -13.95
N GLU A 50 14.45 14.46 -13.44
CA GLU A 50 15.26 14.02 -12.31
C GLU A 50 14.41 13.85 -11.04
N VAL A 51 14.53 12.69 -10.40
CA VAL A 51 13.78 12.32 -9.21
C VAL A 51 14.69 12.33 -8.00
N ASP A 52 14.39 13.19 -7.02
CA ASP A 52 14.94 13.09 -5.68
C ASP A 52 14.10 12.10 -4.85
N ASN A 53 14.54 10.86 -4.78
CA ASN A 53 13.82 9.80 -4.08
C ASN A 53 13.56 10.09 -2.59
N ALA A 54 14.33 10.99 -1.97
CA ALA A 54 14.11 11.39 -0.57
C ALA A 54 12.81 12.21 -0.36
N LYS A 55 12.21 12.70 -1.45
CA LYS A 55 10.96 13.49 -1.40
C LYS A 55 9.70 12.67 -1.65
N PHE A 56 9.82 11.37 -1.89
CA PHE A 56 8.69 10.50 -2.22
C PHE A 56 8.63 9.33 -1.25
N ASP A 57 7.42 8.97 -0.84
CA ASP A 57 7.17 7.73 -0.08
C ASP A 57 7.35 6.49 -0.96
N GLY A 58 7.12 6.63 -2.26
CA GLY A 58 7.30 5.59 -3.25
C GLY A 58 8.69 5.58 -3.86
N ARG A 59 8.96 4.55 -4.62
CA ARG A 59 10.24 4.32 -5.31
C ARG A 59 10.06 4.36 -6.82
N ASP A 60 11.04 4.91 -7.51
CA ASP A 60 11.12 4.80 -8.96
C ASP A 60 11.28 3.32 -9.38
N LYS A 61 10.38 2.88 -10.24
CA LYS A 61 10.32 1.52 -10.82
C LYS A 61 10.46 1.54 -12.34
N TRP A 62 10.84 2.68 -12.94
CA TRP A 62 10.93 2.79 -14.39
C TRP A 62 11.86 1.75 -15.01
N LYS A 63 13.06 1.59 -14.45
CA LYS A 63 14.00 0.55 -14.91
C LYS A 63 13.36 -0.84 -14.84
N ASN A 64 12.67 -1.18 -13.76
CA ASN A 64 12.00 -2.47 -13.59
C ASN A 64 10.95 -2.73 -14.67
N LEU A 65 10.18 -1.69 -15.05
CA LEU A 65 9.14 -1.80 -16.08
C LEU A 65 9.72 -2.03 -17.48
N ILE A 66 10.85 -1.43 -17.83
CA ILE A 66 11.45 -1.57 -19.16
C ILE A 66 12.35 -2.80 -19.29
N THR A 67 12.96 -3.27 -18.19
CA THR A 67 13.85 -4.46 -18.22
C THR A 67 13.17 -5.73 -17.73
N ASN A 68 11.98 -5.61 -17.15
CA ASN A 68 11.27 -6.70 -16.45
C ASN A 68 12.08 -7.31 -15.30
N GLU A 69 13.05 -6.56 -14.76
CA GLU A 69 13.81 -6.95 -13.57
C GLU A 69 12.96 -6.77 -12.32
N ILE A 70 12.86 -7.79 -11.48
CA ILE A 70 12.05 -7.73 -10.27
C ILE A 70 12.91 -7.24 -9.10
N THR A 71 12.42 -6.20 -8.42
CA THR A 71 12.98 -5.73 -7.16
C THR A 71 11.95 -5.93 -6.05
N PRO A 72 12.27 -6.71 -5.02
CA PRO A 72 11.34 -6.95 -3.92
C PRO A 72 11.04 -5.67 -3.13
N PRO A 73 9.90 -5.59 -2.43
CA PRO A 73 9.62 -4.51 -1.51
C PRO A 73 10.59 -4.55 -0.31
N ILE A 74 10.87 -3.41 0.29
CA ILE A 74 11.65 -3.31 1.51
C ILE A 74 10.88 -2.40 2.46
N ASN A 75 10.44 -2.94 3.60
CA ASN A 75 9.68 -2.23 4.63
C ASN A 75 8.50 -1.41 4.07
N ALA A 76 7.84 -1.95 3.04
CA ALA A 76 6.67 -1.28 2.47
C ALA A 76 5.44 -1.53 3.34
N LEU A 77 4.77 -0.46 3.75
CA LEU A 77 3.62 -0.51 4.65
C LEU A 77 2.33 -0.18 3.91
N VAL A 78 1.32 -1.01 4.14
CA VAL A 78 -0.05 -0.79 3.68
C VAL A 78 -1.00 -0.86 4.86
N GLY A 79 -1.99 0.02 4.91
CA GLY A 79 -3.01 0.03 5.95
C GLY A 79 -4.42 0.07 5.39
N ALA A 80 -5.35 -0.50 6.15
CA ALA A 80 -6.78 -0.41 5.93
C ALA A 80 -7.48 -0.17 7.28
N ARG A 81 -8.30 0.87 7.36
CA ARG A 81 -8.90 1.30 8.63
C ARG A 81 -10.37 1.66 8.46
N VAL A 82 -11.20 0.63 8.39
CA VAL A 82 -12.66 0.84 8.29
C VAL A 82 -13.41 0.12 9.42
N ILE A 83 -13.25 -1.18 9.53
CA ILE A 83 -13.90 -2.01 10.56
C ILE A 83 -12.88 -2.45 11.62
N SER A 84 -11.68 -2.69 11.17
CA SER A 84 -10.50 -3.02 11.97
C SER A 84 -9.35 -2.13 11.55
N ASP A 85 -8.40 -1.95 12.45
CA ASP A 85 -7.11 -1.34 12.15
C ASP A 85 -6.21 -2.45 11.60
N GLU A 86 -6.14 -2.54 10.28
CA GLU A 86 -5.33 -3.54 9.61
C GLU A 86 -4.08 -2.90 9.03
N ARG A 87 -2.97 -3.57 9.21
CA ARG A 87 -1.67 -3.13 8.69
C ARG A 87 -0.95 -4.34 8.08
N ALA A 88 -0.29 -4.13 6.97
CA ALA A 88 0.57 -5.12 6.34
C ALA A 88 1.93 -4.51 6.05
N LEU A 89 2.98 -5.14 6.57
CA LEU A 89 4.37 -4.81 6.30
C LEU A 89 4.92 -5.83 5.31
N PHE A 90 5.49 -5.35 4.21
CA PHE A 90 6.13 -6.17 3.20
C PHE A 90 7.64 -5.98 3.26
N ASP A 91 8.38 -7.07 3.34
CA ASP A 91 9.84 -7.09 3.25
C ASP A 91 10.32 -8.32 2.50
N GLY A 92 10.86 -8.11 1.29
CA GLY A 92 11.22 -9.20 0.40
C GLY A 92 9.98 -10.00 -0.03
N GLU A 93 10.01 -11.30 0.22
CA GLU A 93 8.91 -12.25 -0.03
C GLU A 93 7.92 -12.34 1.13
N TRP A 94 8.24 -11.70 2.26
CA TRP A 94 7.48 -11.80 3.49
C TRP A 94 6.47 -10.68 3.63
N LYS A 95 5.31 -11.06 4.18
CA LYS A 95 4.26 -10.13 4.57
C LYS A 95 3.83 -10.42 6.00
N LEU A 96 4.05 -9.45 6.89
CA LEU A 96 3.47 -9.47 8.22
C LEU A 96 2.14 -8.71 8.19
N TYR A 97 1.07 -9.40 8.45
CA TYR A 97 -0.28 -8.84 8.59
C TYR A 97 -0.62 -8.65 10.06
N SER A 98 -1.24 -7.54 10.41
CA SER A 98 -1.83 -7.31 11.71
C SER A 98 -3.26 -6.79 11.60
N ALA A 99 -4.12 -7.24 12.51
CA ALA A 99 -5.49 -6.77 12.61
C ALA A 99 -5.87 -6.51 14.06
N LYS A 100 -6.44 -5.32 14.31
CA LYS A 100 -6.96 -4.93 15.62
C LYS A 100 -8.40 -4.46 15.46
N PRO A 101 -9.40 -5.14 16.05
CA PRO A 101 -10.76 -4.66 16.06
C PRO A 101 -10.86 -3.29 16.72
N GLN A 102 -11.58 -2.34 16.09
CA GLN A 102 -11.70 -0.98 16.62
C GLN A 102 -12.67 -0.87 17.80
N LEU A 103 -13.67 -1.75 17.85
CA LEU A 103 -14.78 -1.66 18.82
C LEU A 103 -14.51 -2.37 20.14
N ILE A 104 -13.45 -3.16 20.24
CA ILE A 104 -13.09 -3.92 21.45
C ILE A 104 -11.63 -3.68 21.81
N PRO A 105 -11.32 -3.47 23.10
CA PRO A 105 -9.96 -3.20 23.57
C PRO A 105 -9.14 -4.50 23.66
N VAL A 106 -8.79 -5.09 22.53
CA VAL A 106 -7.92 -6.28 22.44
C VAL A 106 -6.59 -5.94 21.77
N SER A 107 -5.59 -6.74 22.06
CA SER A 107 -4.31 -6.65 21.34
C SER A 107 -4.48 -7.03 19.88
N PRO A 108 -3.70 -6.47 18.95
CA PRO A 108 -3.73 -6.89 17.56
C PRO A 108 -3.32 -8.36 17.42
N SER A 109 -3.97 -9.07 16.51
CA SER A 109 -3.50 -10.35 16.01
C SER A 109 -2.46 -10.14 14.91
N TYR A 110 -1.54 -11.08 14.76
CA TYR A 110 -0.50 -11.05 13.73
C TYR A 110 -0.47 -12.37 12.99
N SER A 111 -0.16 -12.33 11.70
CA SER A 111 0.08 -13.49 10.85
C SER A 111 1.21 -13.20 9.88
N LEU A 112 2.07 -14.18 9.61
CA LEU A 112 3.20 -14.09 8.69
C LEU A 112 2.96 -14.96 7.46
N PHE A 113 3.15 -14.40 6.28
CA PHE A 113 2.97 -15.09 5.01
C PHE A 113 4.18 -14.94 4.10
N ASN A 114 4.52 -15.98 3.34
CA ASN A 114 5.37 -15.85 2.15
C ASN A 114 4.45 -15.62 0.95
N ILE A 115 4.34 -14.36 0.49
CA ILE A 115 3.39 -13.97 -0.55
C ILE A 115 3.80 -14.37 -1.97
N ILE A 116 5.03 -14.84 -2.16
CA ILE A 116 5.49 -15.40 -3.44
C ILE A 116 5.01 -16.84 -3.57
N GLU A 117 5.17 -17.64 -2.52
CA GLU A 117 4.77 -19.05 -2.50
C GLU A 117 3.29 -19.24 -2.19
N ASP A 118 2.74 -18.39 -1.33
CA ASP A 118 1.33 -18.40 -0.92
C ASP A 118 0.65 -17.04 -1.14
N PRO A 119 0.37 -16.65 -2.38
CA PRO A 119 -0.32 -15.39 -2.69
C PRO A 119 -1.79 -15.37 -2.25
N PHE A 120 -2.31 -16.47 -1.70
CA PHE A 120 -3.65 -16.60 -1.16
C PHE A 120 -3.70 -16.43 0.36
N GLU A 121 -2.55 -16.35 1.03
CA GLU A 121 -2.43 -16.15 2.48
C GLU A 121 -3.17 -17.23 3.28
N THR A 122 -3.01 -18.48 2.87
CA THR A 122 -3.70 -19.63 3.45
C THR A 122 -2.89 -20.28 4.57
N ASN A 123 -1.57 -20.09 4.59
CA ASN A 123 -0.64 -20.73 5.53
C ASN A 123 0.08 -19.67 6.37
N ASP A 124 -0.31 -19.56 7.63
CA ASP A 124 0.36 -18.68 8.61
C ASP A 124 1.67 -19.32 9.08
N LEU A 125 2.78 -18.67 8.79
CA LEU A 125 4.14 -19.12 9.09
C LEU A 125 4.72 -18.50 10.37
N SER A 126 3.93 -17.78 11.15
CA SER A 126 4.40 -17.09 12.37
C SER A 126 5.07 -18.00 13.39
N GLU A 127 4.60 -19.26 13.51
CA GLU A 127 5.20 -20.28 14.39
C GLU A 127 6.39 -21.00 13.74
N ASN A 128 6.41 -21.11 12.40
CA ASN A 128 7.45 -21.81 11.65
C ASN A 128 8.69 -20.93 11.41
N GLU A 129 8.50 -19.61 11.31
CA GLU A 129 9.54 -18.61 11.00
C GLU A 129 9.62 -17.55 12.12
N PRO A 130 9.92 -17.93 13.38
CA PRO A 130 9.81 -17.02 14.52
C PRO A 130 10.80 -15.85 14.47
N GLU A 131 11.98 -16.03 13.89
CA GLU A 131 12.99 -14.96 13.77
C GLU A 131 12.53 -13.87 12.81
N ILE A 132 11.99 -14.26 11.67
CA ILE A 132 11.44 -13.34 10.67
C ILE A 132 10.21 -12.62 11.25
N PHE A 133 9.32 -13.40 11.87
CA PHE A 133 8.12 -12.88 12.51
C PHE A 133 8.44 -11.79 13.55
N GLU A 134 9.32 -12.05 14.50
CA GLU A 134 9.67 -11.09 15.54
C GLU A 134 10.43 -9.86 14.99
N SER A 135 11.28 -10.06 13.99
CA SER A 135 11.96 -8.95 13.30
C SER A 135 10.96 -8.01 12.64
N MET A 136 10.07 -8.52 11.82
CA MET A 136 9.07 -7.72 11.13
C MET A 136 8.06 -7.09 12.09
N LYS A 137 7.66 -7.80 13.15
CA LYS A 137 6.77 -7.29 14.19
C LYS A 137 7.40 -6.12 14.95
N LYS A 138 8.69 -6.18 15.24
CA LYS A 138 9.42 -5.07 15.84
C LYS A 138 9.40 -3.84 14.95
N ILE A 139 9.60 -3.99 13.64
CA ILE A 139 9.50 -2.89 12.68
C ILE A 139 8.07 -2.34 12.68
N LEU A 140 7.06 -3.19 12.47
CA LEU A 140 5.67 -2.76 12.38
C LEU A 140 5.18 -2.03 13.64
N THR A 141 5.59 -2.50 14.83
CA THR A 141 5.20 -1.88 16.10
C THR A 141 5.96 -0.59 16.41
N SER A 142 7.14 -0.36 15.81
CA SER A 142 7.88 0.89 15.93
C SER A 142 7.31 2.02 15.07
N LEU A 143 6.50 1.69 14.07
CA LEU A 143 5.89 2.69 13.19
C LEU A 143 4.68 3.34 13.87
N PRO A 144 4.51 4.67 13.73
CA PRO A 144 3.38 5.38 14.31
C PRO A 144 2.03 4.79 13.84
N GLU A 145 1.08 4.64 14.74
CA GLU A 145 -0.26 4.13 14.39
C GLU A 145 -1.02 5.09 13.47
N LYS A 146 -0.69 6.39 13.47
CA LYS A 146 -1.42 7.43 12.75
C LYS A 146 -0.96 7.68 11.33
N ASP A 147 0.26 7.29 10.96
CA ASP A 147 0.86 7.69 9.67
C ASP A 147 0.44 6.80 8.50
N VAL A 148 -0.24 5.67 8.75
CA VAL A 148 -0.59 4.71 7.70
C VAL A 148 -1.90 5.05 6.99
N VAL A 149 -2.79 5.68 7.71
CA VAL A 149 -4.07 6.19 7.15
C VAL A 149 -4.28 7.52 7.85
N GLY A 150 -4.11 8.63 7.17
CA GLY A 150 -4.47 9.92 7.75
C GLY A 150 -5.82 9.86 8.46
N ASP A 151 -6.19 10.86 9.23
CA ASP A 151 -7.43 10.93 10.03
C ASP A 151 -8.75 10.68 9.25
N MET A 152 -8.63 10.28 7.98
CA MET A 152 -9.77 9.83 7.17
C MET A 152 -10.25 8.47 7.67
N ASN A 153 -11.14 8.47 8.65
CA ASN A 153 -12.02 7.35 8.88
C ASN A 153 -13.13 7.38 7.81
N PRO A 154 -13.06 6.60 6.72
CA PRO A 154 -14.08 6.64 5.68
C PRO A 154 -15.44 6.24 6.20
N ALA A 155 -15.51 5.40 7.26
CA ALA A 155 -16.76 5.05 7.91
C ALA A 155 -17.42 6.26 8.57
N HIS A 156 -16.63 7.19 9.10
CA HIS A 156 -17.16 8.43 9.67
C HIS A 156 -17.80 9.32 8.60
N SER A 157 -17.21 9.39 7.41
CA SER A 157 -17.74 10.20 6.31
C SER A 157 -18.99 9.61 5.67
N TYR A 158 -19.21 8.28 5.76
CA TYR A 158 -20.39 7.61 5.21
C TYR A 158 -21.54 7.50 6.21
N LEU A 159 -21.24 7.43 7.52
CA LEU A 159 -22.25 7.23 8.57
C LEU A 159 -22.78 8.54 9.18
N HIS A 160 -21.96 9.58 9.15
CA HIS A 160 -22.34 10.91 9.64
C HIS A 160 -22.26 11.90 8.48
N GLY A 161 -23.33 12.01 7.71
CA GLY A 161 -23.41 12.80 6.48
C GLY A 161 -23.14 14.31 6.60
N ASP A 162 -22.66 14.78 7.75
CA ASP A 162 -22.47 16.21 8.04
C ASP A 162 -21.02 16.57 8.44
N ASP A 163 -20.10 15.62 8.62
CA ASP A 163 -18.71 15.91 9.00
C ASP A 163 -17.79 16.16 7.79
N ARG A 164 -18.34 16.64 6.66
CA ARG A 164 -17.53 17.14 5.56
C ARG A 164 -16.73 18.39 5.94
N GLN A 165 -16.88 18.91 7.13
CA GLN A 165 -16.13 20.08 7.59
C GLN A 165 -14.68 19.79 8.01
N GLY A 166 -14.32 18.54 8.35
CA GLY A 166 -12.94 18.16 8.66
C GLY A 166 -12.05 17.96 7.45
N GLY A 167 -12.62 17.82 6.24
CA GLY A 167 -11.87 17.65 4.99
C GLY A 167 -11.53 18.94 4.24
N THR A 168 -12.00 20.07 4.74
CA THR A 168 -11.84 21.36 4.04
C THR A 168 -10.60 22.15 4.41
N GLU A 169 -9.86 21.75 5.44
CA GLU A 169 -8.57 22.38 5.75
C GLU A 169 -7.41 21.88 4.88
N LEU A 170 -7.54 20.72 4.25
CA LEU A 170 -6.77 20.38 3.07
C LEU A 170 -7.57 20.84 1.87
N GLY A 171 -7.61 22.15 1.64
CA GLY A 171 -8.19 22.71 0.45
C GLY A 171 -7.70 21.95 -0.76
N SER A 172 -8.60 21.20 -1.38
CA SER A 172 -8.28 20.56 -2.66
C SER A 172 -8.00 21.72 -3.62
N PRO A 173 -6.74 21.95 -4.03
CA PRO A 173 -6.43 23.05 -4.95
C PRO A 173 -7.12 22.89 -6.31
N TRP A 174 -7.83 21.76 -6.48
CA TRP A 174 -8.54 21.39 -7.71
C TRP A 174 -10.01 21.83 -7.74
N LEU A 175 -10.56 22.35 -6.64
CA LEU A 175 -11.96 22.80 -6.58
C LEU A 175 -12.16 24.32 -6.61
N GLU A 176 -11.09 25.11 -6.64
CA GLU A 176 -11.14 26.58 -6.76
C GLU A 176 -10.63 27.10 -8.12
N GLY A 177 -10.76 26.35 -9.18
CA GLY A 177 -10.47 26.81 -10.51
C GLY A 177 -11.74 26.81 -11.35
N ASP A 178 -12.20 28.00 -11.79
CA ASP A 178 -13.18 28.15 -12.85
C ASP A 178 -12.60 27.50 -14.12
N TYR A 179 -12.94 26.24 -14.38
CA TYR A 179 -12.68 25.62 -15.67
C TYR A 179 -13.76 26.11 -16.65
N GLU A 180 -13.52 27.20 -17.33
CA GLU A 180 -14.22 27.49 -18.58
C GLU A 180 -13.78 26.42 -19.61
N LEU A 181 -14.68 25.48 -19.90
CA LEU A 181 -14.54 24.58 -21.04
C LEU A 181 -14.71 25.38 -22.31
N ASN A 182 -13.63 25.69 -23.01
CA ASN A 182 -13.63 26.11 -24.41
C ASN A 182 -13.54 24.91 -25.33
#